data_9393a97bd66dbe92c52b697aea97bcaa
#
_entry.id   9393a97bd66dbe92c52b697aea97bcaa
#
_cell.length_a   1.000
_cell.length_b   1.000
_cell.length_c   1.000
_cell.angle_alpha   90.00
_cell.angle_beta   90.00
_cell.angle_gamma   90.00
#
_symmetry.space_group_name_H-M   'P 1'
#
loop_
_entity.id
_entity.type
_entity.pdbx_description
1 polymer ?
#
loop_
_entity_poly.entity_id
_entity_poly.type
_entity_poly.pdbx_seq_one_letter_code
_entity_poly.pdbx_strand_id
1 'polypeptide(L)'
;MVYLKAFVKEVFRMYSTVIGNGRTLQEDMVIQGYHVPKGVQVVFPTLVTGSMLEFISEPQKFMPERWIKQSGDNHKLHPFASLPYGYGARMCLGRRFADLEIQVLLAKLVRSFKMEYHHDPLKYKVTFMYAPEGELKFRMTPRDN
;
A
#
# COMPACT_ATOMS: atom_id res chain seq x y z
N MET A 1 2.78 12.74 13.35
CA MET A 1 3.95 11.95 12.87
C MET A 1 3.89 11.83 11.34
N VAL A 2 4.49 12.82 10.66
CA VAL A 2 4.40 12.91 9.18
C VAL A 2 5.11 11.73 8.52
N TYR A 3 6.35 11.47 8.91
CA TYR A 3 7.17 10.39 8.33
C TYR A 3 6.56 8.99 8.52
N LEU A 4 6.00 8.70 9.70
CA LEU A 4 5.37 7.40 9.96
C LEU A 4 4.17 7.16 9.02
N LYS A 5 3.37 8.21 8.77
CA LYS A 5 2.27 8.11 7.79
C LYS A 5 2.78 7.86 6.36
N ALA A 6 3.85 8.54 6.00
CA ALA A 6 4.52 8.37 4.71
C ALA A 6 5.09 6.95 4.56
N PHE A 7 5.75 6.44 5.60
CA PHE A 7 6.27 5.08 5.67
C PHE A 7 5.16 4.04 5.45
N VAL A 8 4.04 4.14 6.18
CA VAL A 8 2.92 3.20 6.04
C VAL A 8 2.32 3.25 4.63
N LYS A 9 2.19 4.43 4.03
CA LYS A 9 1.73 4.56 2.65
C LYS A 9 2.66 3.88 1.66
N GLU A 10 3.97 4.01 1.85
CA GLU A 10 4.96 3.39 0.98
C GLU A 10 4.99 1.86 1.12
N VAL A 11 4.83 1.35 2.34
CA VAL A 11 4.64 -0.08 2.58
C VAL A 11 3.40 -0.58 1.82
N PHE A 12 2.26 0.09 1.94
CA PHE A 12 1.05 -0.31 1.22
C PHE A 12 1.17 -0.20 -0.31
N ARG A 13 1.96 0.73 -0.82
CA ARG A 13 2.23 0.80 -2.26
C ARG A 13 2.99 -0.43 -2.75
N MET A 14 4.06 -0.81 -2.07
CA MET A 14 4.93 -1.92 -2.49
C MET A 14 4.39 -3.29 -2.09
N TYR A 15 3.69 -3.36 -0.96
CA TYR A 15 3.25 -4.60 -0.33
C TYR A 15 1.76 -4.53 0.05
N SER A 16 0.93 -4.10 -0.91
CA SER A 16 -0.51 -3.98 -0.67
C SER A 16 -1.12 -5.33 -0.32
N THR A 17 -1.74 -5.44 0.83
CA THR A 17 -2.42 -6.67 1.28
C THR A 17 -3.48 -7.11 0.28
N VAL A 18 -4.21 -6.14 -0.30
CA VAL A 18 -5.19 -6.35 -1.37
C VAL A 18 -4.56 -5.93 -2.69
N ILE A 19 -4.31 -6.87 -3.59
CA ILE A 19 -3.59 -6.65 -4.84
C ILE A 19 -4.37 -5.82 -5.86
N GLY A 20 -5.69 -5.76 -5.72
CA GLY A 20 -6.55 -4.97 -6.62
C GLY A 20 -7.97 -4.84 -6.12
N ASN A 21 -8.70 -3.91 -6.71
CA ASN A 21 -10.10 -3.63 -6.40
C ASN A 21 -10.98 -4.00 -7.58
N GLY A 22 -11.94 -4.90 -7.39
CA GLY A 22 -12.88 -5.32 -8.41
C GLY A 22 -14.23 -4.61 -8.33
N ARG A 23 -14.86 -4.41 -9.49
CA ARG A 23 -16.23 -3.93 -9.60
C ARG A 23 -16.94 -4.68 -10.72
N THR A 24 -18.12 -5.21 -10.43
CA THR A 24 -19.00 -5.75 -11.47
C THR A 24 -19.85 -4.61 -12.01
N LEU A 25 -19.82 -4.40 -13.32
CA LEU A 25 -20.58 -3.33 -13.97
C LEU A 25 -22.07 -3.59 -13.85
N GLN A 26 -22.81 -2.55 -13.47
CA GLN A 26 -24.27 -2.60 -13.32
C GLN A 26 -25.00 -2.19 -14.61
N GLU A 27 -24.28 -1.61 -15.56
CA GLU A 27 -24.73 -1.18 -16.88
C GLU A 27 -23.57 -1.28 -17.87
N ASP A 28 -23.86 -1.20 -19.16
CA ASP A 28 -22.85 -1.15 -20.21
C ASP A 28 -22.03 0.15 -20.07
N MET A 29 -20.73 0.04 -20.20
CA MET A 29 -19.82 1.19 -20.10
C MET A 29 -18.77 1.19 -21.21
N VAL A 30 -18.29 2.37 -21.56
CA VAL A 30 -17.10 2.53 -22.40
C VAL A 30 -15.90 2.88 -21.49
N ILE A 31 -14.90 2.00 -21.46
CA ILE A 31 -13.68 2.19 -20.68
C ILE A 31 -12.50 2.23 -21.65
N GLN A 32 -11.79 3.37 -21.70
CA GLN A 32 -10.65 3.59 -22.62
C GLN A 32 -10.96 3.25 -24.09
N GLY A 33 -12.20 3.54 -24.54
CA GLY A 33 -12.66 3.24 -25.89
C GLY A 33 -13.17 1.82 -26.13
N TYR A 34 -13.08 0.94 -25.14
CA TYR A 34 -13.63 -0.41 -25.21
C TYR A 34 -15.06 -0.47 -24.64
N HIS A 35 -15.98 -1.05 -25.40
CA HIS A 35 -17.31 -1.36 -24.90
C HIS A 35 -17.23 -2.54 -23.95
N VAL A 36 -17.61 -2.32 -22.70
CA VAL A 36 -17.60 -3.34 -21.64
C VAL A 36 -19.05 -3.58 -21.18
N PRO A 37 -19.62 -4.76 -21.44
CA PRO A 37 -21.01 -5.06 -21.09
C PRO A 37 -21.27 -5.09 -19.59
N LYS A 38 -22.52 -4.85 -19.21
CA LYS A 38 -23.06 -5.14 -17.90
C LYS A 38 -22.71 -6.56 -17.45
N GLY A 39 -22.40 -6.74 -16.16
CA GLY A 39 -22.07 -8.03 -15.55
C GLY A 39 -20.58 -8.39 -15.66
N VAL A 40 -19.80 -7.70 -16.47
CA VAL A 40 -18.35 -7.90 -16.53
C VAL A 40 -17.70 -7.36 -15.25
N GLN A 41 -16.79 -8.15 -14.68
CA GLN A 41 -15.97 -7.72 -13.55
C GLN A 41 -14.73 -6.97 -14.07
N VAL A 42 -14.62 -5.71 -13.73
CA VAL A 42 -13.43 -4.88 -13.99
C VAL A 42 -12.58 -4.85 -12.73
N VAL A 43 -11.28 -5.15 -12.87
CA VAL A 43 -10.32 -5.15 -11.76
C VAL A 43 -9.30 -4.04 -11.95
N PHE A 44 -9.05 -3.27 -10.91
CA PHE A 44 -8.03 -2.23 -10.82
C PHE A 44 -6.86 -2.77 -9.99
N PRO A 45 -5.78 -3.24 -10.63
CA PRO A 45 -4.67 -3.93 -9.95
C PRO A 45 -3.72 -2.92 -9.29
N THR A 46 -4.06 -2.42 -8.12
CA THR A 46 -3.34 -1.33 -7.43
C THR A 46 -1.88 -1.68 -7.10
N LEU A 47 -1.55 -2.95 -6.89
CA LEU A 47 -0.18 -3.39 -6.72
C LEU A 47 0.64 -3.19 -8.02
N VAL A 48 0.03 -3.45 -9.19
CA VAL A 48 0.66 -3.26 -10.49
C VAL A 48 0.82 -1.77 -10.79
N THR A 49 -0.26 -0.98 -10.68
CA THR A 49 -0.21 0.47 -10.95
C THR A 49 0.76 1.19 -10.02
N GLY A 50 0.88 0.74 -8.76
CA GLY A 50 1.87 1.20 -7.79
C GLY A 50 3.32 0.90 -8.15
N SER A 51 3.56 0.05 -9.17
CA SER A 51 4.90 -0.34 -9.66
C SER A 51 5.25 0.21 -11.04
N MET A 52 4.34 0.97 -11.68
CA MET A 52 4.52 1.47 -13.04
C MET A 52 5.22 2.83 -13.06
N LEU A 53 6.29 2.95 -13.88
CA LEU A 53 7.02 4.22 -14.11
C LEU A 53 6.13 5.34 -14.67
N GLU A 54 5.05 4.98 -15.35
CA GLU A 54 4.07 5.93 -15.85
C GLU A 54 3.42 6.75 -14.72
N PHE A 55 3.18 6.12 -13.56
CA PHE A 55 2.46 6.73 -12.45
C PHE A 55 3.36 7.13 -11.28
N ILE A 56 4.51 6.49 -11.13
CA ILE A 56 5.41 6.71 -9.99
C ILE A 56 6.86 6.75 -10.47
N SER A 57 7.62 7.77 -10.07
CA SER A 57 9.06 7.80 -10.27
C SER A 57 9.75 6.78 -9.35
N GLU A 58 10.79 6.10 -9.84
CA GLU A 58 11.57 5.10 -9.11
C GLU A 58 10.70 4.09 -8.34
N PRO A 59 9.78 3.34 -9.03
CA PRO A 59 8.76 2.53 -8.34
C PRO A 59 9.34 1.37 -7.53
N GLN A 60 10.55 0.90 -7.86
CA GLN A 60 11.23 -0.18 -7.14
C GLN A 60 11.93 0.28 -5.86
N LYS A 61 12.08 1.58 -5.68
CA LYS A 61 12.73 2.16 -4.51
C LYS A 61 11.73 2.42 -3.40
N PHE A 62 12.03 1.91 -2.21
CA PHE A 62 11.26 2.24 -1.02
C PHE A 62 11.61 3.68 -0.59
N MET A 63 10.69 4.60 -0.79
CA MET A 63 10.90 6.03 -0.59
C MET A 63 9.68 6.68 0.06
N PRO A 64 9.59 6.66 1.40
CA PRO A 64 8.51 7.34 2.13
C PRO A 64 8.40 8.84 1.83
N GLU A 65 9.53 9.48 1.48
CA GLU A 65 9.63 10.90 1.20
C GLU A 65 8.70 11.36 0.08
N ARG A 66 8.40 10.47 -0.91
CA ARG A 66 7.47 10.78 -2.00
C ARG A 66 6.04 11.17 -1.53
N TRP A 67 5.69 10.80 -0.31
CA TRP A 67 4.40 11.11 0.31
C TRP A 67 4.43 12.39 1.15
N ILE A 68 5.60 13.00 1.31
CA ILE A 68 5.80 14.23 2.08
C ILE A 68 5.98 15.35 1.09
N LYS A 69 5.01 16.30 1.08
CA LYS A 69 5.14 17.50 0.24
C LYS A 69 6.29 18.36 0.76
N GLN A 70 7.39 18.38 0.04
CA GLN A 70 8.47 19.34 0.22
C GLN A 70 8.48 20.29 -0.98
N SER A 71 8.75 21.57 -0.74
CA SER A 71 8.91 22.56 -1.82
C SER A 71 10.11 22.17 -2.68
N GLY A 72 9.87 21.90 -3.97
CA GLY A 72 10.91 21.53 -4.93
C GLY A 72 11.02 20.05 -5.28
N ASP A 73 10.24 19.19 -4.66
CA ASP A 73 10.24 17.74 -4.94
C ASP A 73 9.36 17.43 -6.16
N ASN A 74 10.00 17.01 -7.26
CA ASN A 74 9.33 16.66 -8.53
C ASN A 74 9.04 15.16 -8.65
N HIS A 75 8.85 14.44 -7.54
CA HIS A 75 8.50 13.03 -7.61
C HIS A 75 7.11 12.84 -8.22
N LYS A 76 7.09 12.19 -9.38
CA LYS A 76 5.83 11.81 -10.02
C LYS A 76 5.10 10.81 -9.14
N LEU A 77 3.92 11.18 -8.70
CA LEU A 77 3.03 10.32 -7.93
C LEU A 77 1.59 10.58 -8.37
N HIS A 78 1.05 9.68 -9.19
CA HIS A 78 -0.35 9.78 -9.61
C HIS A 78 -1.28 9.48 -8.42
N PRO A 79 -2.34 10.27 -8.20
CA PRO A 79 -3.24 10.11 -7.05
C PRO A 79 -3.87 8.72 -6.91
N PHE A 80 -4.09 8.02 -8.02
CA PHE A 80 -4.67 6.69 -8.06
C PHE A 80 -3.65 5.54 -8.22
N ALA A 81 -2.36 5.83 -8.22
CA ALA A 81 -1.35 4.81 -8.36
C ALA A 81 -1.34 3.79 -7.20
N SER A 82 -1.75 4.22 -6.01
CA SER A 82 -1.84 3.34 -4.84
C SER A 82 -3.14 3.58 -4.09
N LEU A 83 -4.01 2.58 -4.11
CA LEU A 83 -5.34 2.62 -3.48
C LEU A 83 -5.54 1.41 -2.55
N PRO A 84 -4.76 1.29 -1.46
CA PRO A 84 -4.79 0.10 -0.59
C PRO A 84 -6.15 -0.15 0.06
N TYR A 85 -6.95 0.89 0.21
CA TYR A 85 -8.30 0.83 0.78
C TYR A 85 -9.42 0.99 -0.26
N GLY A 86 -9.07 1.05 -1.55
CA GLY A 86 -10.01 1.36 -2.63
C GLY A 86 -10.37 2.85 -2.68
N TYR A 87 -11.41 3.16 -3.48
CA TYR A 87 -11.87 4.52 -3.73
C TYR A 87 -13.39 4.58 -3.91
N GLY A 88 -13.98 5.76 -3.60
CA GLY A 88 -15.40 6.04 -3.80
C GLY A 88 -16.31 5.40 -2.75
N ALA A 89 -17.59 5.22 -3.09
CA ALA A 89 -18.64 4.75 -2.17
C ALA A 89 -18.38 3.33 -1.60
N ARG A 90 -17.54 2.53 -2.25
CA ARG A 90 -17.14 1.18 -1.84
C ARG A 90 -15.73 1.14 -1.22
N MET A 91 -15.16 2.27 -0.87
CA MET A 91 -13.92 2.33 -0.12
C MET A 91 -14.07 1.60 1.22
N CYS A 92 -12.95 1.05 1.72
CA CYS A 92 -12.91 0.36 3.01
C CYS A 92 -13.51 1.21 4.14
N LEU A 93 -14.56 0.71 4.78
CA LEU A 93 -15.24 1.37 5.89
C LEU A 93 -14.31 1.56 7.09
N GLY A 94 -13.48 0.54 7.37
CA GLY A 94 -12.55 0.52 8.50
C GLY A 94 -11.24 1.30 8.29
N ARG A 95 -11.07 1.99 7.16
CA ARG A 95 -9.80 2.68 6.82
C ARG A 95 -9.25 3.55 7.94
N ARG A 96 -10.10 4.41 8.52
CA ARG A 96 -9.66 5.35 9.57
C ARG A 96 -9.19 4.63 10.83
N PHE A 97 -9.88 3.56 11.16
CA PHE A 97 -9.54 2.71 12.32
C PHE A 97 -8.22 1.96 12.07
N ALA A 98 -8.10 1.30 10.92
CA ALA A 98 -6.89 0.57 10.52
C ALA A 98 -5.65 1.50 10.45
N ASP A 99 -5.78 2.68 9.85
CA ASP A 99 -4.70 3.68 9.81
C ASP A 99 -4.26 4.11 11.22
N LEU A 100 -5.20 4.30 12.14
CA LEU A 100 -4.90 4.67 13.52
C LEU A 100 -4.19 3.53 14.25
N GLU A 101 -4.74 2.33 14.17
CA GLU A 101 -4.22 1.13 14.83
C GLU A 101 -2.78 0.82 14.40
N ILE A 102 -2.52 0.79 13.09
CA ILE A 102 -1.19 0.56 12.54
C ILE A 102 -0.20 1.64 13.03
N GLN A 103 -0.58 2.91 12.97
CA GLN A 103 0.30 4.00 13.38
C GLN A 103 0.61 3.97 14.88
N VAL A 104 -0.38 3.69 15.72
CA VAL A 104 -0.19 3.59 17.17
C VAL A 104 0.69 2.39 17.52
N LEU A 105 0.43 1.23 16.92
CA LEU A 105 1.23 0.02 17.13
C LEU A 105 2.69 0.25 16.73
N LEU A 106 2.93 0.72 15.51
CA LEU A 106 4.28 0.99 15.02
C LEU A 106 5.00 2.05 15.87
N ALA A 107 4.32 3.12 16.26
CA ALA A 107 4.92 4.16 17.11
C ALA A 107 5.34 3.59 18.47
N LYS A 108 4.50 2.74 19.09
CA LYS A 108 4.84 2.09 20.36
C LYS A 108 6.00 1.11 20.20
N LEU A 109 5.98 0.28 19.16
CA LEU A 109 7.05 -0.68 18.89
C LEU A 109 8.41 0.02 18.69
N VAL A 110 8.46 1.02 17.80
CA VAL A 110 9.70 1.76 17.50
C VAL A 110 10.21 2.55 18.70
N ARG A 111 9.29 3.07 19.52
CA ARG A 111 9.65 3.78 20.76
C ARG A 111 10.24 2.83 21.81
N SER A 112 9.65 1.65 21.97
CA SER A 112 10.02 0.74 23.05
C SER A 112 11.15 -0.22 22.69
N PHE A 113 11.35 -0.50 21.40
CA PHE A 113 12.30 -1.52 20.97
C PHE A 113 13.17 -1.06 19.79
N LYS A 114 14.42 -1.50 19.79
CA LYS A 114 15.24 -1.63 18.58
C LYS A 114 14.87 -2.97 17.94
N MET A 115 14.35 -2.93 16.72
CA MET A 115 13.96 -4.11 15.96
C MET A 115 14.98 -4.37 14.86
N GLU A 116 15.48 -5.59 14.78
CA GLU A 116 16.47 -6.01 13.78
C GLU A 116 15.98 -7.28 13.09
N TYR A 117 16.19 -7.35 11.78
CA TYR A 117 15.87 -8.50 10.96
C TYR A 117 17.16 -9.00 10.31
N HIS A 118 17.58 -10.21 10.66
CA HIS A 118 18.86 -10.81 10.24
C HIS A 118 18.64 -12.14 9.47
N HIS A 119 17.56 -12.21 8.73
CA HIS A 119 17.21 -13.38 7.94
C HIS A 119 17.20 -13.05 6.45
N ASP A 120 17.04 -14.07 5.62
CA ASP A 120 16.89 -13.89 4.18
C ASP A 120 15.71 -12.95 3.84
N PRO A 121 15.74 -12.31 2.66
CA PRO A 121 14.63 -11.50 2.20
C PRO A 121 13.31 -12.25 2.27
N LEU A 122 12.28 -11.57 2.76
CA LEU A 122 10.94 -12.15 2.87
C LEU A 122 10.42 -12.56 1.49
N LYS A 123 9.95 -13.79 1.41
CA LYS A 123 9.17 -14.27 0.27
C LYS A 123 7.71 -13.90 0.52
N TYR A 124 6.99 -13.62 -0.56
CA TYR A 124 5.58 -13.27 -0.50
C TYR A 124 4.77 -14.23 -1.34
N LYS A 125 3.57 -14.52 -0.90
CA LYS A 125 2.61 -15.32 -1.66
C LYS A 125 1.30 -14.57 -1.83
N VAL A 126 0.65 -14.85 -2.95
CA VAL A 126 -0.71 -14.41 -3.24
C VAL A 126 -1.64 -15.61 -3.03
N THR A 127 -2.50 -15.50 -2.02
CA THR A 127 -3.63 -16.41 -1.85
C THR A 127 -4.90 -15.57 -1.99
N PHE A 128 -5.62 -15.33 -0.92
CA PHE A 128 -6.67 -14.30 -0.89
C PHE A 128 -6.08 -12.89 -0.66
N MET A 129 -4.96 -12.83 0.03
CA MET A 129 -4.20 -11.60 0.29
C MET A 129 -2.75 -11.79 -0.13
N TYR A 130 -2.07 -10.68 -0.40
CA TYR A 130 -0.63 -10.64 -0.58
C TYR A 130 0.04 -10.52 0.78
N ALA A 131 0.70 -11.56 1.20
CA ALA A 131 1.27 -11.67 2.54
C ALA A 131 2.65 -12.33 2.53
N PRO A 132 3.50 -12.04 3.51
CA PRO A 132 4.74 -12.78 3.71
C PRO A 132 4.49 -14.28 3.88
N GLU A 133 5.39 -15.09 3.36
CA GLU A 133 5.37 -16.53 3.52
C GLU A 133 6.24 -16.95 4.70
N GLY A 134 5.71 -17.84 5.54
CA GLY A 134 6.42 -18.36 6.70
C GLY A 134 6.36 -17.45 7.93
N GLU A 135 7.26 -17.70 8.86
CA GLU A 135 7.31 -17.00 10.14
C GLU A 135 8.13 -15.71 10.05
N LEU A 136 7.62 -14.64 10.65
CA LEU A 136 8.34 -13.38 10.82
C LEU A 136 9.11 -13.41 12.15
N LYS A 137 10.45 -13.41 12.08
CA LYS A 137 11.32 -13.44 13.25
C LYS A 137 12.12 -12.15 13.34
N PHE A 138 11.99 -11.45 14.46
CA PHE A 138 12.73 -10.22 14.75
C PHE A 138 13.52 -10.38 16.04
N ARG A 139 14.74 -9.83 16.06
CA ARG A 139 15.42 -9.55 17.29
C ARG A 139 14.90 -8.22 17.84
N MET A 140 14.36 -8.24 19.05
CA MET A 140 13.80 -7.07 19.72
C MET A 140 14.60 -6.78 20.97
N THR A 141 15.26 -5.62 21.01
CA THR A 141 16.02 -5.15 22.18
C THR A 141 15.28 -3.95 22.78
N PRO A 142 14.92 -3.98 24.06
CA PRO A 142 14.31 -2.83 24.72
C PRO A 142 15.18 -1.58 24.57
N ARG A 143 14.57 -0.42 24.41
CA ARG A 143 15.27 0.88 24.47
C ARG A 143 15.22 1.39 25.90
N ASP A 144 16.34 1.86 26.41
CA ASP A 144 16.39 2.64 27.63
C ASP A 144 15.65 3.95 27.39
N ASN A 145 14.57 4.20 28.13
CA ASN A 145 13.75 5.41 28.06
C ASN A 145 14.25 6.45 29.09
#